data_53963a7c81cc87fd50d4f26383d1d6d2
#
_entry.id   53963a7c81cc87fd50d4f26383d1d6d2
#
_cell.length_a   1.000
_cell.length_b   1.000
_cell.length_c   1.000
_cell.angle_alpha   90.00
_cell.angle_beta   90.00
_cell.angle_gamma   90.00
#
_symmetry.space_group_name_H-M   'P 1'
#
loop_
_entity.id
_entity.type
_entity.pdbx_description
1 polymer ?
#
loop_
_entity_poly.entity_id
_entity_poly.type
_entity_poly.pdbx_seq_one_letter_code
_entity_poly.pdbx_strand_id
1 'polypeptide(L)'
;MRAIDIIKRRLKEDRIPETPEEVGQKKKRPREVAFMDVNLCFPCGKCPEFCPVQCIEYLAPGSVPGRGVQPVQDRFQECIGCYICVEVCALLTDYDAVRMYDSNLVEDVLGVKITGTPPPEPIPAQPHEEYFSEGGQYRHLGKGSRIREKMTAEERAIFARERVRG
;
A
#
# COMPACT_ATOMS: atom_id res chain seq x y z
N MET A 1 10.59 -21.00 9.67
CA MET A 1 10.46 -19.55 9.45
C MET A 1 9.11 -19.26 8.80
N ARG A 2 8.41 -18.26 9.30
CA ARG A 2 7.11 -17.85 8.75
C ARG A 2 7.31 -16.69 7.78
N ALA A 3 6.34 -16.51 6.87
CA ALA A 3 6.37 -15.40 5.91
C ALA A 3 6.49 -14.03 6.61
N ILE A 4 5.77 -13.84 7.71
CA ILE A 4 5.82 -12.60 8.49
C ILE A 4 7.23 -12.30 9.04
N ASP A 5 7.97 -13.33 9.43
CA ASP A 5 9.32 -13.17 9.95
C ASP A 5 10.29 -12.73 8.83
N ILE A 6 10.09 -13.26 7.61
CA ILE A 6 10.84 -12.83 6.43
C ILE A 6 10.56 -11.37 6.12
N ILE A 7 9.29 -10.96 6.11
CA ILE A 7 8.91 -9.57 5.88
C ILE A 7 9.56 -8.65 6.91
N LYS A 8 9.43 -8.95 8.20
CA LYS A 8 10.02 -8.14 9.27
C LYS A 8 11.53 -8.00 9.13
N ARG A 9 12.21 -9.10 8.78
CA ARG A 9 13.65 -9.07 8.53
C ARG A 9 13.99 -8.17 7.35
N ARG A 10 13.30 -8.31 6.22
CA ARG A 10 13.53 -7.50 5.02
C ARG A 10 13.27 -6.02 5.27
N LEU A 11 12.19 -5.70 5.99
CA LEU A 11 11.87 -4.33 6.36
C LEU A 11 12.97 -3.71 7.24
N LYS A 12 13.53 -4.50 8.16
CA LYS A 12 14.63 -4.05 9.01
C LYS A 12 15.92 -3.84 8.23
N GLU A 13 16.25 -4.72 7.27
CA GLU A 13 17.38 -4.56 6.39
C GLU A 13 17.30 -3.25 5.58
N ASP A 14 16.10 -2.85 5.17
CA ASP A 14 15.87 -1.59 4.47
C ASP A 14 15.74 -0.38 5.41
N ARG A 15 16.04 -0.56 6.72
CA ARG A 15 15.98 0.48 7.76
C ARG A 15 14.62 1.16 7.90
N ILE A 16 13.56 0.41 7.73
CA ILE A 16 12.22 0.91 7.95
C ILE A 16 11.93 0.89 9.46
N PRO A 17 11.48 2.01 10.05
CA PRO A 17 11.20 2.09 11.48
C PRO A 17 10.17 1.07 11.95
N GLU A 18 10.41 0.43 13.10
CA GLU A 18 9.53 -0.63 13.62
C GLU A 18 8.30 -0.07 14.37
N THR A 19 8.37 1.19 14.82
CA THR A 19 7.28 1.80 15.59
C THR A 19 6.80 3.09 14.95
N PRO A 20 5.50 3.42 15.06
CA PRO A 20 4.97 4.71 14.59
C PRO A 20 5.65 5.91 15.22
N GLU A 21 6.13 5.79 16.45
CA GLU A 21 6.83 6.84 17.18
C GLU A 21 8.20 7.16 16.58
N GLU A 22 8.90 6.14 16.06
CA GLU A 22 10.19 6.32 15.37
C GLU A 22 10.03 6.99 14.01
N VAL A 23 8.93 6.76 13.33
CA VAL A 23 8.65 7.38 12.04
C VAL A 23 8.35 8.87 12.21
N GLY A 24 7.77 9.23 13.34
CA GLY A 24 7.33 10.58 13.57
C GLY A 24 6.33 11.05 12.52
N GLN A 25 6.26 12.34 12.33
CA GLN A 25 5.45 12.93 11.28
C GLN A 25 6.21 12.90 9.94
N LYS A 26 5.46 12.82 8.84
CA LYS A 26 5.99 12.97 7.50
C LYS A 26 6.82 14.27 7.39
N LYS A 27 8.11 14.14 7.04
CA LYS A 27 9.07 15.26 7.06
C LYS A 27 9.46 15.75 5.66
N LYS A 28 9.24 14.96 4.63
CA LYS A 28 9.62 15.30 3.26
C LYS A 28 8.62 14.73 2.26
N ARG A 29 8.57 15.36 1.10
CA ARG A 29 7.75 14.88 -0.02
C ARG A 29 8.27 13.50 -0.47
N PRO A 30 7.43 12.46 -0.51
CA PRO A 30 7.83 11.16 -1.03
C PRO A 30 7.97 11.21 -2.57
N ARG A 31 8.79 10.35 -3.13
CA ARG A 31 8.88 10.19 -4.58
C ARG A 31 7.65 9.50 -5.16
N GLU A 32 7.08 8.60 -4.39
CA GLU A 32 5.97 7.75 -4.79
C GLU A 32 4.99 7.64 -3.63
N VAL A 33 3.73 7.46 -3.96
CA VAL A 33 2.65 7.21 -3.00
C VAL A 33 1.87 5.97 -3.39
N ALA A 34 1.30 5.30 -2.39
CA ALA A 34 0.53 4.08 -2.60
C ALA A 34 -0.91 4.39 -3.02
N PHE A 35 -1.45 3.53 -3.88
CA PHE A 35 -2.88 3.43 -4.10
C PHE A 35 -3.30 1.98 -4.12
N MET A 36 -4.41 1.69 -3.44
CA MET A 36 -5.03 0.38 -3.44
C MET A 36 -5.95 0.27 -4.64
N ASP A 37 -5.84 -0.85 -5.36
CA ASP A 37 -6.80 -1.19 -6.39
C ASP A 37 -8.10 -1.64 -5.72
N VAL A 38 -9.05 -0.74 -5.63
CA VAL A 38 -10.31 -0.98 -4.94
C VAL A 38 -11.17 -2.07 -5.60
N ASN A 39 -10.87 -2.43 -6.85
CA ASN A 39 -11.52 -3.53 -7.56
C ASN A 39 -10.91 -4.90 -7.24
N LEU A 40 -9.63 -4.94 -6.92
CA LEU A 40 -8.91 -6.17 -6.55
C LEU A 40 -8.79 -6.37 -5.04
N CYS A 41 -8.87 -5.30 -4.25
CA CYS A 41 -8.69 -5.36 -2.81
C CYS A 41 -9.77 -6.24 -2.16
N PHE A 42 -9.32 -7.29 -1.50
CA PHE A 42 -10.14 -8.03 -0.54
C PHE A 42 -9.76 -7.54 0.86
N PRO A 43 -10.71 -7.10 1.69
CA PRO A 43 -10.40 -6.39 2.93
C PRO A 43 -9.83 -7.31 4.00
N CYS A 44 -8.59 -7.77 3.81
CA CYS A 44 -7.90 -8.64 4.76
C CYS A 44 -7.34 -7.91 5.99
N GLY A 45 -7.30 -6.58 5.97
CA GLY A 45 -6.85 -5.75 7.09
C GLY A 45 -5.35 -5.72 7.35
N LYS A 46 -4.54 -6.36 6.50
CA LYS A 46 -3.08 -6.46 6.74
C LYS A 46 -2.33 -5.15 6.47
N CYS A 47 -2.61 -4.48 5.36
CA CYS A 47 -1.90 -3.24 5.02
C CYS A 47 -2.15 -2.10 6.03
N PRO A 48 -3.37 -1.87 6.57
CA PRO A 48 -3.54 -0.90 7.64
C PRO A 48 -2.72 -1.20 8.88
N GLU A 49 -2.63 -2.47 9.26
CA GLU A 49 -1.86 -2.94 10.43
C GLU A 49 -0.37 -2.63 10.30
N PHE A 50 0.18 -2.72 9.10
CA PHE A 50 1.60 -2.51 8.84
C PHE A 50 1.97 -1.07 8.49
N CYS A 51 1.01 -0.20 8.21
CA CYS A 51 1.31 1.17 7.78
C CYS A 51 1.95 1.98 8.92
N PRO A 52 3.20 2.48 8.75
CA PRO A 52 3.91 3.18 9.83
C PRO A 52 3.26 4.50 10.23
N VAL A 53 2.58 5.15 9.30
CA VAL A 53 1.90 6.45 9.54
C VAL A 53 0.39 6.30 9.66
N GLN A 54 -0.12 5.08 9.64
CA GLN A 54 -1.54 4.75 9.83
C GLN A 54 -2.48 5.54 8.90
N CYS A 55 -2.06 5.73 7.65
CA CYS A 55 -2.86 6.47 6.67
C CYS A 55 -3.82 5.59 5.85
N ILE A 56 -3.85 4.27 6.07
CA ILE A 56 -4.70 3.33 5.33
C ILE A 56 -5.96 3.04 6.14
N GLU A 57 -7.11 3.21 5.53
CA GLU A 57 -8.41 2.98 6.19
C GLU A 57 -9.40 2.28 5.26
N TYR A 58 -10.44 1.69 5.84
CA TYR A 58 -11.55 1.14 5.08
C TYR A 58 -12.37 2.27 4.48
N LEU A 59 -12.72 2.14 3.20
CA LEU A 59 -13.62 3.08 2.54
C LEU A 59 -15.04 2.96 3.11
N ALA A 60 -15.79 4.05 3.05
CA ALA A 60 -17.19 4.05 3.48
C ALA A 60 -18.01 3.03 2.67
N PRO A 61 -19.03 2.38 3.27
CA PRO A 61 -19.90 1.47 2.54
C PRO A 61 -20.51 2.13 1.30
N GLY A 62 -20.47 1.43 0.16
CA GLY A 62 -21.02 1.93 -1.09
C GLY A 62 -20.14 2.94 -1.84
N SER A 63 -18.91 3.24 -1.36
CA SER A 63 -17.99 4.15 -2.03
C SER A 63 -17.54 3.64 -3.41
N VAL A 64 -17.49 2.32 -3.59
CA VAL A 64 -17.13 1.69 -4.86
C VAL A 64 -18.35 0.96 -5.40
N PRO A 65 -18.92 1.42 -6.52
CA PRO A 65 -20.11 0.79 -7.10
C PRO A 65 -19.88 -0.68 -7.45
N GLY A 66 -20.87 -1.53 -7.14
CA GLY A 66 -20.81 -2.97 -7.46
C GLY A 66 -19.95 -3.82 -6.54
N ARG A 67 -19.31 -3.24 -5.52
CA ARG A 67 -18.53 -3.99 -4.53
C ARG A 67 -19.37 -4.27 -3.29
N GLY A 68 -19.53 -5.54 -2.95
CA GLY A 68 -20.21 -5.98 -1.73
C GLY A 68 -19.33 -5.93 -0.47
N VAL A 69 -18.06 -5.57 -0.61
CA VAL A 69 -17.08 -5.48 0.47
C VAL A 69 -16.49 -4.07 0.52
N GLN A 70 -16.02 -3.66 1.69
CA GLN A 70 -15.35 -2.37 1.88
C GLN A 70 -13.85 -2.53 1.64
N PRO A 71 -13.32 -2.11 0.46
CA PRO A 71 -11.89 -2.12 0.25
C PRO A 71 -11.21 -1.06 1.12
N VAL A 72 -9.89 -1.13 1.21
CA VAL A 72 -9.10 -0.10 1.88
C VAL A 72 -8.52 0.86 0.85
N GLN A 73 -8.26 2.09 1.27
CA GLN A 73 -7.50 3.07 0.50
C GLN A 73 -6.69 3.93 1.46
N ASP A 74 -5.64 4.52 0.98
CA ASP A 74 -4.80 5.40 1.79
C ASP A 74 -5.18 6.87 1.62
N ARG A 75 -4.92 7.63 2.67
CA ARG A 75 -4.87 9.08 2.59
C ARG A 75 -3.50 9.46 2.02
N PHE A 76 -3.40 9.49 0.71
CA PHE A 76 -2.13 9.56 -0.01
C PHE A 76 -1.27 10.79 0.34
N GLN A 77 -1.88 11.89 0.78
CA GLN A 77 -1.13 13.05 1.24
C GLN A 77 -0.34 12.80 2.54
N GLU A 78 -0.71 11.77 3.30
CA GLU A 78 -0.01 11.35 4.51
C GLU A 78 0.99 10.23 4.26
N CYS A 79 0.95 9.61 3.10
CA CYS A 79 1.83 8.50 2.71
C CYS A 79 3.30 8.96 2.66
N ILE A 80 4.19 8.13 3.20
CA ILE A 80 5.65 8.39 3.20
C ILE A 80 6.41 7.65 2.09
N GLY A 81 5.71 6.85 1.29
CA GLY A 81 6.33 6.11 0.18
C GLY A 81 7.21 4.94 0.58
N CYS A 82 6.95 4.30 1.72
CA CYS A 82 7.81 3.25 2.28
C CYS A 82 7.69 1.88 1.61
N TYR A 83 6.71 1.62 0.76
CA TYR A 83 6.43 0.33 0.09
C TYR A 83 5.96 -0.82 0.99
N ILE A 84 5.82 -0.65 2.28
CA ILE A 84 5.42 -1.74 3.18
C ILE A 84 4.08 -2.36 2.78
N CYS A 85 3.07 -1.55 2.48
CA CYS A 85 1.75 -2.02 2.08
C CYS A 85 1.78 -2.82 0.77
N VAL A 86 2.62 -2.42 -0.18
CA VAL A 86 2.83 -3.17 -1.44
C VAL A 86 3.41 -4.54 -1.14
N GLU A 87 4.46 -4.60 -0.32
CA GLU A 87 5.12 -5.86 0.02
C GLU A 87 4.20 -6.80 0.81
N VAL A 88 3.47 -6.26 1.78
CA VAL A 88 2.51 -7.02 2.59
C VAL A 88 1.41 -7.61 1.71
N CYS A 89 0.80 -6.82 0.85
CA CYS A 89 -0.25 -7.30 -0.06
C CYS A 89 0.27 -8.37 -1.02
N ALA A 90 1.39 -8.13 -1.67
CA ALA A 90 1.95 -9.05 -2.65
C ALA A 90 2.45 -10.36 -2.05
N LEU A 91 3.00 -10.33 -0.82
CA LEU A 91 3.63 -11.48 -0.19
C LEU A 91 2.69 -12.30 0.69
N LEU A 92 1.81 -11.65 1.45
CA LEU A 92 0.86 -12.31 2.34
C LEU A 92 -0.46 -12.67 1.65
N THR A 93 -0.77 -12.03 0.52
CA THR A 93 -1.95 -12.34 -0.29
C THR A 93 -1.53 -12.50 -1.76
N ASP A 94 -2.45 -12.93 -2.61
CA ASP A 94 -2.23 -12.99 -4.07
C ASP A 94 -2.98 -11.90 -4.82
N TYR A 95 -3.50 -10.91 -4.11
CA TYR A 95 -4.39 -9.92 -4.73
C TYR A 95 -3.67 -8.86 -5.56
N ASP A 96 -2.37 -8.62 -5.32
CA ASP A 96 -1.58 -7.58 -6.01
C ASP A 96 -2.36 -6.25 -6.12
N ALA A 97 -3.06 -5.91 -5.05
CA ALA A 97 -3.99 -4.79 -5.04
C ALA A 97 -3.32 -3.44 -4.74
N VAL A 98 -2.11 -3.45 -4.21
CA VAL A 98 -1.40 -2.22 -3.83
C VAL A 98 -0.24 -1.96 -4.77
N ARG A 99 -0.20 -0.77 -5.34
CA ARG A 99 0.92 -0.31 -6.18
C ARG A 99 1.35 1.10 -5.81
N MET A 100 2.60 1.40 -6.13
CA MET A 100 3.17 2.74 -5.93
C MET A 100 3.14 3.50 -7.24
N TYR A 101 2.80 4.77 -7.17
CA TYR A 101 2.75 5.67 -8.32
C TYR A 101 3.61 6.89 -8.05
N ASP A 102 4.28 7.38 -9.11
CA ASP A 102 5.10 8.58 -9.03
C ASP A 102 4.26 9.77 -8.52
N SER A 103 4.80 10.50 -7.56
CA SER A 103 4.09 11.64 -6.94
C SER A 103 3.76 12.73 -7.96
N ASN A 104 4.61 12.96 -8.96
CA ASN A 104 4.33 13.94 -10.02
C ASN A 104 3.11 13.52 -10.87
N LEU A 105 3.02 12.23 -11.19
CA LEU A 105 1.87 11.69 -11.91
C LEU A 105 0.57 11.88 -11.10
N VAL A 106 0.61 11.56 -9.81
CA VAL A 106 -0.55 11.69 -8.93
C VAL A 106 -1.00 13.14 -8.82
N GLU A 107 -0.07 14.07 -8.67
CA GLU A 107 -0.36 15.52 -8.65
C GLU A 107 -1.04 15.97 -9.92
N ASP A 108 -0.52 15.56 -11.07
CA ASP A 108 -1.08 15.92 -12.38
C ASP A 108 -2.48 15.35 -12.59
N VAL A 109 -2.68 14.08 -12.25
CA VAL A 109 -3.96 13.37 -12.45
C VAL A 109 -5.05 13.89 -11.51
N LEU A 110 -4.73 14.09 -10.23
CA LEU A 110 -5.71 14.47 -9.22
C LEU A 110 -5.83 15.99 -9.02
N GLY A 111 -4.93 16.78 -9.61
CA GLY A 111 -4.94 18.24 -9.46
C GLY A 111 -4.62 18.73 -8.06
N VAL A 112 -3.87 17.95 -7.29
CA VAL A 112 -3.48 18.25 -5.91
C VAL A 112 -1.97 18.28 -5.77
N LYS A 113 -1.48 18.89 -4.69
CA LYS A 113 -0.05 18.96 -4.39
C LYS A 113 0.30 18.05 -3.23
N ILE A 114 1.28 17.19 -3.43
CA ILE A 114 1.82 16.32 -2.38
C ILE A 114 2.98 17.07 -1.70
N THR A 115 2.87 17.26 -0.40
CA THR A 115 3.86 18.01 0.38
C THR A 115 4.64 17.11 1.32
N GLY A 116 5.69 17.66 1.94
CA GLY A 116 6.46 16.95 2.97
C GLY A 116 5.79 16.91 4.34
N THR A 117 4.71 17.66 4.55
CA THR A 117 3.96 17.68 5.81
C THR A 117 2.53 17.20 5.55
N PRO A 118 1.92 16.44 6.49
CA PRO A 118 0.53 16.07 6.33
C PRO A 118 -0.38 17.29 6.41
N PRO A 119 -1.56 17.25 5.79
CA PRO A 119 -2.53 18.33 5.92
C PRO A 119 -2.92 18.52 7.40
N PRO A 120 -3.26 19.76 7.81
CA PRO A 120 -3.61 20.07 9.20
C PRO A 120 -4.82 19.31 9.71
N GLU A 121 -5.75 18.96 8.82
CA GLU A 121 -6.88 18.10 9.12
C GLU A 121 -6.81 16.84 8.26
N PRO A 122 -7.02 15.63 8.84
CA PRO A 122 -7.02 14.41 8.06
C PRO A 122 -8.11 14.43 6.99
N ILE A 123 -7.72 14.19 5.75
CA ILE A 123 -8.67 14.06 4.64
C ILE A 123 -9.04 12.58 4.53
N PRO A 124 -10.34 12.23 4.52
CA PRO A 124 -10.73 10.83 4.38
C PRO A 124 -10.18 10.20 3.10
N ALA A 125 -9.80 8.94 3.19
CA ALA A 125 -9.40 8.18 2.01
C ALA A 125 -10.58 8.08 1.03
N GLN A 126 -10.26 8.15 -0.27
CA GLN A 126 -11.26 8.12 -1.34
C GLN A 126 -10.88 7.09 -2.40
N PRO A 127 -11.87 6.47 -3.05
CA PRO A 127 -11.59 5.58 -4.16
C PRO A 127 -11.06 6.36 -5.36
N HIS A 128 -10.10 5.78 -6.06
CA HIS A 128 -9.53 6.34 -7.28
C HIS A 128 -9.52 5.29 -8.40
N GLU A 129 -10.61 4.52 -8.49
CA GLU A 129 -10.73 3.39 -9.41
C GLU A 129 -10.59 3.79 -10.87
N GLU A 130 -11.05 4.95 -11.24
CA GLU A 130 -10.96 5.44 -12.62
C GLU A 130 -9.53 5.70 -13.09
N TYR A 131 -8.59 5.87 -12.15
CA TYR A 131 -7.18 6.15 -12.45
C TYR A 131 -6.25 4.99 -12.13
N PHE A 132 -6.35 4.43 -10.93
CA PHE A 132 -5.33 3.56 -10.34
C PHE A 132 -5.79 2.14 -10.05
N SER A 133 -7.01 1.76 -10.41
CA SER A 133 -7.54 0.41 -10.25
C SER A 133 -7.58 -0.34 -11.59
N GLU A 134 -7.85 -1.62 -11.54
CA GLU A 134 -8.01 -2.47 -12.73
C GLU A 134 -8.99 -1.84 -13.72
N GLY A 135 -8.56 -1.71 -14.97
CA GLY A 135 -9.28 -0.97 -16.01
C GLY A 135 -9.09 0.55 -15.95
N GLY A 136 -8.40 1.06 -14.94
CA GLY A 136 -8.09 2.48 -14.79
C GLY A 136 -7.00 2.97 -15.73
N GLN A 137 -7.04 4.26 -16.04
CA GLN A 137 -6.19 4.88 -17.06
C GLN A 137 -4.69 4.75 -16.79
N TYR A 138 -4.27 4.77 -15.52
CA TYR A 138 -2.87 4.80 -15.13
C TYR A 138 -2.39 3.57 -14.37
N ARG A 139 -3.22 2.53 -14.27
CA ARG A 139 -2.89 1.30 -13.53
C ARG A 139 -1.55 0.69 -13.97
N HIS A 140 -1.27 0.70 -15.26
CA HIS A 140 -0.05 0.13 -15.85
C HIS A 140 1.25 0.83 -15.42
N LEU A 141 1.18 2.05 -14.88
CA LEU A 141 2.34 2.79 -14.38
C LEU A 141 2.66 2.49 -12.91
N GLY A 142 1.81 1.72 -12.23
CA GLY A 142 2.03 1.32 -10.85
C GLY A 142 3.15 0.32 -10.69
N LYS A 143 3.97 0.49 -9.64
CA LYS A 143 5.08 -0.39 -9.29
C LYS A 143 4.66 -1.36 -8.21
N GLY A 144 4.98 -2.64 -8.41
CA GLY A 144 4.67 -3.72 -7.48
C GLY A 144 5.79 -4.03 -6.49
N SER A 145 5.72 -5.24 -5.92
CA SER A 145 6.63 -5.72 -4.89
C SER A 145 8.09 -5.79 -5.35
N ARG A 146 8.98 -5.17 -4.59
CA ARG A 146 10.44 -5.26 -4.77
C ARG A 146 11.00 -6.53 -4.11
N ILE A 147 10.46 -6.93 -2.97
CA ILE A 147 10.93 -8.11 -2.23
C ILE A 147 10.71 -9.37 -3.06
N ARG A 148 9.55 -9.48 -3.72
CA ARG A 148 9.24 -10.64 -4.56
C ARG A 148 10.31 -10.90 -5.63
N GLU A 149 10.87 -9.86 -6.22
CA GLU A 149 11.94 -9.98 -7.23
C GLU A 149 13.26 -10.48 -6.64
N LYS A 150 13.52 -10.15 -5.38
CA LYS A 150 14.77 -10.48 -4.67
C LYS A 150 14.69 -11.77 -3.85
N MET A 151 13.52 -12.39 -3.76
CA MET A 151 13.32 -13.58 -2.93
C MET A 151 14.10 -14.79 -3.47
N THR A 152 14.69 -15.54 -2.55
CA THR A 152 15.26 -16.86 -2.86
C THR A 152 14.15 -17.87 -3.15
N ALA A 153 14.49 -18.98 -3.80
CA ALA A 153 13.54 -20.07 -4.06
C ALA A 153 12.98 -20.65 -2.75
N GLU A 154 13.79 -20.71 -1.70
CA GLU A 154 13.40 -21.19 -0.38
C GLU A 154 12.38 -20.26 0.30
N GLU A 155 12.61 -18.95 0.26
CA GLU A 155 11.68 -17.95 0.76
C GLU A 155 10.34 -18.00 0.00
N ARG A 156 10.37 -18.10 -1.32
CA ARG A 156 9.16 -18.25 -2.15
C ARG A 156 8.34 -19.49 -1.77
N ALA A 157 9.01 -20.59 -1.48
CA ALA A 157 8.35 -21.82 -1.04
C ALA A 157 7.64 -21.64 0.32
N ILE A 158 8.23 -20.87 1.25
CA ILE A 158 7.59 -20.54 2.53
C ILE A 158 6.31 -19.74 2.32
N PHE A 159 6.36 -18.69 1.51
CA PHE A 159 5.19 -17.88 1.20
C PHE A 159 4.09 -18.70 0.51
N ALA A 160 4.44 -19.53 -0.45
CA ALA A 160 3.49 -20.39 -1.14
C ALA A 160 2.75 -21.34 -0.17
N ARG A 161 3.46 -21.93 0.77
CA ARG A 161 2.87 -22.82 1.79
C ARG A 161 1.91 -22.09 2.73
N GLU A 162 2.27 -20.88 3.14
CA GLU A 162 1.43 -20.12 4.07
C GLU A 162 0.16 -19.57 3.39
N ARG A 163 0.21 -19.24 2.12
CA ARG A 163 -0.98 -18.83 1.35
C ARG A 163 -2.02 -19.94 1.25
N VAL A 164 -1.57 -21.16 1.05
CA VAL A 164 -2.47 -22.33 0.96
C VAL A 164 -3.18 -22.59 2.30
N ARG A 165 -2.55 -22.22 3.41
CA ARG A 165 -3.10 -22.42 4.75
C ARG A 165 -3.96 -21.26 5.28
N GLY A 166 -3.84 -20.13 4.64
CA GLY A 166 -4.63 -18.94 4.97
C GLY A 166 -5.93 -18.89 4.20
#